data_cb8359dc15c699c203c1eca170b67be0
#
_entry.id   cb8359dc15c699c203c1eca170b67be0
#
_cell.length_a   1.000
_cell.length_b   1.000
_cell.length_c   1.000
_cell.angle_alpha   90.00
_cell.angle_beta   90.00
_cell.angle_gamma   90.00
#
_symmetry.space_group_name_H-M   'P 1'
#
loop_
_entity.id
_entity.type
_entity.pdbx_description
1 polymer ?
#
loop_
_entity_poly.entity_id
_entity_poly.type
_entity_poly.pdbx_seq_one_letter_code
_entity_poly.pdbx_strand_id
1 'polypeptide(L)'
;KTKTVIISTHILSEVETLCSNIIIISDGQVVANSPTEELKAQFGHALTVKVTVDSNSVDAAKTALESNSDVDSIAVSEKKDGKNNLCVLSICIKGNKEIRPQIIESLVKAKCGVYEMSLHKNSLEDIFHLLTAEKSEEK
;
A
#
# COMPACT_ATOMS: atom_id res chain seq x y z
N LYS A 1 -38.50 9.51 7.17
CA LYS A 1 -38.30 8.05 7.30
C LYS A 1 -36.85 7.77 6.87
N THR A 2 -36.05 7.34 7.82
CA THR A 2 -34.67 6.85 7.59
C THR A 2 -34.75 5.43 7.03
N LYS A 3 -34.10 5.19 5.90
CA LYS A 3 -33.99 3.85 5.31
C LYS A 3 -32.54 3.36 5.45
N THR A 4 -32.36 2.11 5.79
CA THR A 4 -31.05 1.45 5.75
C THR A 4 -30.90 0.81 4.37
N VAL A 5 -29.78 1.07 3.71
CA VAL A 5 -29.42 0.48 2.41
C VAL A 5 -28.20 -0.40 2.60
N ILE A 6 -28.27 -1.63 2.10
CA ILE A 6 -27.15 -2.57 2.11
C ILE A 6 -26.70 -2.75 0.65
N ILE A 7 -25.42 -2.55 0.41
CA ILE A 7 -24.78 -2.70 -0.90
C ILE A 7 -23.77 -3.84 -0.82
N SER A 8 -23.84 -4.80 -1.72
CA SER A 8 -22.82 -5.83 -1.90
C SER A 8 -22.10 -5.57 -3.22
N THR A 9 -20.80 -5.37 -3.16
CA THR A 9 -19.96 -5.04 -4.30
C THR A 9 -18.52 -5.47 -4.08
N HIS A 10 -17.77 -5.61 -5.16
CA HIS A 10 -16.31 -5.78 -5.15
C HIS A 10 -15.58 -4.48 -5.55
N ILE A 11 -16.33 -3.42 -5.85
CA ILE A 11 -15.78 -2.11 -6.26
C ILE A 11 -15.58 -1.25 -5.03
N LEU A 12 -14.38 -1.29 -4.45
CA LEU A 12 -14.05 -0.68 -3.17
C LEU A 12 -14.09 0.85 -3.19
N SER A 13 -13.80 1.47 -4.33
CA SER A 13 -13.90 2.93 -4.51
C SER A 13 -15.34 3.46 -4.41
N GLU A 14 -16.33 2.68 -4.83
CA GLU A 14 -17.75 3.02 -4.64
C GLU A 14 -18.16 2.91 -3.17
N VAL A 15 -17.72 1.85 -2.51
CA VAL A 15 -17.98 1.63 -1.07
C VAL A 15 -17.39 2.79 -0.25
N GLU A 16 -16.19 3.22 -0.58
CA GLU A 16 -15.49 4.30 0.10
C GLU A 16 -16.25 5.63 0.05
N THR A 17 -16.98 5.85 -1.03
CA THR A 17 -17.72 7.10 -1.25
C THR A 17 -19.15 7.06 -0.72
N LEU A 18 -19.80 5.90 -0.78
CA LEU A 18 -21.24 5.77 -0.54
C LEU A 18 -21.60 5.18 0.81
N CYS A 19 -20.69 4.40 1.42
CA CYS A 19 -21.00 3.64 2.63
C CYS A 19 -20.41 4.27 3.88
N SER A 20 -21.25 4.43 4.90
CA SER A 20 -20.80 4.88 6.22
C SER A 20 -20.23 3.76 7.09
N ASN A 21 -20.60 2.51 6.80
CA ASN A 21 -20.13 1.31 7.52
C ASN A 21 -19.77 0.23 6.50
N ILE A 22 -18.71 -0.54 6.77
CA ILE A 22 -18.19 -1.57 5.89
C ILE A 22 -18.07 -2.88 6.64
N ILE A 23 -18.50 -3.96 5.98
CA ILE A 23 -18.25 -5.33 6.40
C ILE A 23 -17.40 -5.98 5.31
N ILE A 24 -16.21 -6.43 5.65
CA ILE A 24 -15.31 -7.16 4.73
C ILE A 24 -15.41 -8.65 5.05
N ILE A 25 -15.67 -9.43 4.01
CA ILE A 25 -15.77 -10.88 4.09
C ILE A 25 -14.67 -11.50 3.23
N SER A 26 -13.92 -12.44 3.79
CA SER A 26 -12.91 -13.24 3.11
C SER A 26 -13.03 -14.69 3.55
N ASP A 27 -13.03 -15.63 2.61
CA ASP A 27 -13.15 -17.08 2.88
C ASP A 27 -14.38 -17.44 3.74
N GLY A 28 -15.49 -16.74 3.53
CA GLY A 28 -16.74 -16.96 4.27
C GLY A 28 -16.71 -16.42 5.72
N GLN A 29 -15.69 -15.68 6.11
CA GLN A 29 -15.56 -15.08 7.44
C GLN A 29 -15.54 -13.56 7.36
N VAL A 30 -16.14 -12.92 8.37
CA VAL A 30 -16.03 -11.47 8.54
C VAL A 30 -14.63 -11.13 9.05
N VAL A 31 -13.85 -10.41 8.26
CA VAL A 31 -12.49 -9.96 8.61
C VAL A 31 -12.45 -8.52 9.12
N ALA A 32 -13.45 -7.72 8.77
CA ALA A 32 -13.65 -6.38 9.34
C ALA A 32 -15.13 -6.02 9.37
N ASN A 33 -15.55 -5.27 10.39
CA ASN A 33 -16.87 -4.67 10.51
C ASN A 33 -16.73 -3.38 11.32
N SER A 34 -16.68 -2.25 10.63
CA SER A 34 -16.50 -0.94 11.27
C SER A 34 -16.97 0.20 10.37
N PRO A 35 -17.17 1.40 10.95
CA PRO A 35 -17.34 2.61 10.15
C PRO A 35 -16.19 2.82 9.16
N THR A 36 -16.50 3.32 7.98
CA THR A 36 -15.52 3.55 6.90
C THR A 36 -14.36 4.45 7.35
N GLU A 37 -14.67 5.51 8.08
CA GLU A 37 -13.67 6.45 8.59
C GLU A 37 -12.78 5.82 9.68
N GLU A 38 -13.33 4.94 10.51
CA GLU A 38 -12.57 4.25 11.54
C GLU A 38 -11.62 3.22 10.92
N LEU A 39 -12.09 2.48 9.91
CA LEU A 39 -11.25 1.55 9.15
C LEU A 39 -10.10 2.27 8.46
N LYS A 40 -10.38 3.41 7.84
CA LYS A 40 -9.36 4.29 7.26
C LYS A 40 -8.39 4.85 8.31
N ALA A 41 -8.89 5.23 9.48
CA ALA A 41 -8.05 5.72 10.56
C ALA A 41 -7.13 4.62 11.11
N GLN A 42 -7.63 3.41 11.23
CA GLN A 42 -6.86 2.29 11.78
C GLN A 42 -5.76 1.80 10.83
N PHE A 43 -6.04 1.74 9.52
CA PHE A 43 -5.13 1.22 8.50
C PHE A 43 -4.59 2.27 7.52
N GLY A 44 -5.25 3.42 7.42
CA GLY A 44 -4.93 4.49 6.48
C GLY A 44 -3.80 5.42 6.92
N HIS A 45 -3.26 5.24 8.13
CA HIS A 45 -2.09 6.00 8.60
C HIS A 45 -0.76 5.49 8.03
N ALA A 46 -0.76 4.35 7.37
CA ALA A 46 0.40 3.88 6.64
C ALA A 46 0.48 4.62 5.29
N LEU A 47 1.44 5.50 5.17
CA LEU A 47 1.79 6.11 3.89
C LEU A 47 2.58 5.08 3.07
N THR A 48 2.22 4.93 1.81
CA THR A 48 2.98 4.11 0.86
C THR A 48 3.64 5.01 -0.16
N VAL A 49 4.96 4.94 -0.23
CA VAL A 49 5.73 5.59 -1.29
C VAL A 49 5.99 4.57 -2.40
N LYS A 50 5.51 4.86 -3.60
CA LYS A 50 5.84 4.05 -4.79
C LYS A 50 7.01 4.70 -5.51
N VAL A 51 8.05 3.91 -5.75
CA VAL A 51 9.27 4.35 -6.45
C VAL A 51 9.53 3.41 -7.61
N THR A 52 9.68 3.97 -8.80
CA THR A 52 10.05 3.21 -10.00
C THR A 52 11.58 3.28 -10.16
N VAL A 53 12.22 2.14 -10.17
CA VAL A 53 13.68 1.98 -10.33
C VAL A 53 14.01 1.01 -11.46
N ASP A 54 15.25 1.02 -11.90
CA ASP A 54 15.77 0.01 -12.83
C ASP A 54 15.75 -1.38 -12.18
N SER A 55 15.33 -2.42 -12.90
CA SER A 55 15.24 -3.79 -12.39
C SER A 55 16.58 -4.33 -11.89
N ASN A 56 17.71 -3.91 -12.49
CA ASN A 56 19.04 -4.31 -12.05
C ASN A 56 19.45 -3.69 -10.71
N SER A 57 18.76 -2.63 -10.28
CA SER A 57 19.03 -1.90 -9.04
C SER A 57 18.10 -2.28 -7.87
N VAL A 58 17.18 -3.22 -8.07
CA VAL A 58 16.15 -3.59 -7.07
C VAL A 58 16.78 -4.07 -5.76
N ASP A 59 17.75 -4.98 -5.82
CA ASP A 59 18.39 -5.53 -4.62
C ASP A 59 19.19 -4.48 -3.86
N ALA A 60 19.93 -3.62 -4.57
CA ALA A 60 20.65 -2.49 -3.96
C ALA A 60 19.67 -1.48 -3.33
N ALA A 61 18.56 -1.20 -4.00
CA ALA A 61 17.52 -0.33 -3.50
C ALA A 61 16.86 -0.88 -2.23
N LYS A 62 16.50 -2.16 -2.21
CA LYS A 62 15.93 -2.82 -1.02
C LYS A 62 16.89 -2.75 0.16
N THR A 63 18.14 -3.15 -0.02
CA THR A 63 19.16 -3.12 1.03
C THR A 63 19.36 -1.71 1.60
N ALA A 64 19.40 -0.69 0.72
CA ALA A 64 19.55 0.70 1.15
C ALA A 64 18.33 1.21 1.95
N LEU A 65 17.12 0.78 1.59
CA LEU A 65 15.88 1.22 2.24
C LEU A 65 15.58 0.45 3.52
N GLU A 66 15.94 -0.83 3.61
CA GLU A 66 15.77 -1.66 4.81
C GLU A 66 16.59 -1.14 6.01
N SER A 67 17.65 -0.39 5.75
CA SER A 67 18.43 0.26 6.80
C SER A 67 17.71 1.44 7.47
N ASN A 68 16.62 1.93 6.89
CA ASN A 68 15.84 3.03 7.44
C ASN A 68 14.79 2.52 8.43
N SER A 69 14.89 2.93 9.69
CA SER A 69 14.01 2.50 10.79
C SER A 69 12.53 2.92 10.60
N ASP A 70 12.26 3.93 9.79
CA ASP A 70 10.92 4.43 9.50
C ASP A 70 10.23 3.66 8.34
N VAL A 71 10.95 2.77 7.67
CA VAL A 71 10.40 1.83 6.70
C VAL A 71 9.85 0.60 7.42
N ASP A 72 8.60 0.24 7.10
CA ASP A 72 7.94 -0.94 7.68
C ASP A 72 8.13 -2.17 6.80
N SER A 73 7.76 -2.04 5.52
CA SER A 73 7.89 -3.13 4.54
C SER A 73 8.13 -2.59 3.14
N ILE A 74 8.70 -3.42 2.28
CA ILE A 74 8.97 -3.12 0.88
C ILE A 74 8.45 -4.27 0.02
N ALA A 75 7.48 -3.98 -0.84
CA ALA A 75 7.00 -4.91 -1.86
C ALA A 75 7.54 -4.50 -3.23
N VAL A 76 7.86 -5.49 -4.06
CA VAL A 76 8.37 -5.29 -5.42
C VAL A 76 7.35 -5.80 -6.42
N SER A 77 7.02 -4.99 -7.40
CA SER A 77 6.22 -5.38 -8.55
C SER A 77 6.94 -5.03 -9.86
N GLU A 78 6.92 -5.93 -10.82
CA GLU A 78 7.48 -5.68 -12.13
C GLU A 78 6.55 -4.80 -12.96
N LYS A 79 7.07 -3.69 -13.49
CA LYS A 79 6.38 -2.88 -14.49
C LYS A 79 6.92 -3.29 -15.86
N LYS A 80 6.15 -4.09 -16.60
CA LYS A 80 6.48 -4.42 -17.98
C LYS A 80 6.09 -3.25 -18.90
N ASP A 81 6.96 -2.27 -19.00
CA ASP A 81 6.86 -1.25 -20.04
C ASP A 81 7.85 -1.62 -21.16
N GLY A 82 7.33 -2.17 -22.21
CA GLY A 82 7.85 -2.66 -23.50
C GLY A 82 9.33 -2.52 -23.89
N LYS A 83 10.13 -1.66 -23.31
CA LYS A 83 11.57 -1.46 -23.65
C LYS A 83 12.48 -1.25 -22.43
N ASN A 84 11.96 -0.94 -21.27
CA ASN A 84 12.76 -0.71 -20.06
C ASN A 84 12.33 -1.71 -18.98
N ASN A 85 13.28 -2.50 -18.50
CA ASN A 85 13.06 -3.34 -17.33
C ASN A 85 12.98 -2.45 -16.09
N LEU A 86 11.79 -1.96 -15.77
CA LEU A 86 11.53 -1.13 -14.60
C LEU A 86 10.75 -1.93 -13.56
N CYS A 87 11.09 -1.71 -12.30
CA CYS A 87 10.39 -2.26 -11.15
C CYS A 87 9.81 -1.15 -10.29
N VAL A 88 8.64 -1.38 -9.73
CA VAL A 88 8.00 -0.50 -8.75
C VAL A 88 8.23 -1.06 -7.36
N LEU A 89 8.87 -0.29 -6.51
CA LEU A 89 9.00 -0.56 -5.09
C LEU A 89 7.85 0.14 -4.37
N SER A 90 7.01 -0.62 -3.67
CA SER A 90 5.99 -0.09 -2.77
C SER A 90 6.53 -0.12 -1.35
N ILE A 91 6.84 1.04 -0.79
CA ILE A 91 7.50 1.23 0.50
C ILE A 91 6.45 1.69 1.49
N CYS A 92 6.09 0.83 2.45
CA CYS A 92 5.22 1.21 3.56
C CYS A 92 6.02 1.93 4.64
N ILE A 93 5.49 3.05 5.12
CA ILE A 93 6.15 3.92 6.09
C ILE A 93 5.46 3.78 7.44
N LYS A 94 6.23 3.63 8.51
CA LYS A 94 5.72 3.63 9.89
C LYS A 94 5.19 5.00 10.28
N GLY A 95 3.93 5.06 10.62
CA GLY A 95 3.28 6.30 11.01
C GLY A 95 3.05 7.27 9.84
N ASN A 96 2.93 8.55 10.14
CA ASN A 96 2.59 9.59 9.15
C ASN A 96 3.76 10.55 8.92
N LYS A 97 4.98 10.01 8.85
CA LYS A 97 6.19 10.81 8.67
C LYS A 97 6.49 11.06 7.19
N GLU A 98 6.99 12.26 6.89
CA GLU A 98 7.51 12.58 5.56
C GLU A 98 8.97 12.11 5.46
N ILE A 99 9.20 10.98 4.80
CA ILE A 99 10.53 10.39 4.63
C ILE A 99 10.97 10.27 3.16
N ARG A 100 10.22 10.86 2.22
CA ARG A 100 10.60 10.83 0.80
C ARG A 100 12.00 11.38 0.51
N PRO A 101 12.45 12.48 1.15
CA PRO A 101 13.82 12.96 0.95
C PRO A 101 14.87 11.92 1.36
N GLN A 102 14.67 11.24 2.48
CA GLN A 102 15.58 10.20 2.98
C GLN A 102 15.56 8.95 2.07
N ILE A 103 14.41 8.60 1.52
CA ILE A 103 14.28 7.52 0.53
C ILE A 103 15.10 7.86 -0.72
N ILE A 104 14.94 9.07 -1.27
CA ILE A 104 15.70 9.52 -2.45
C ILE A 104 17.19 9.52 -2.16
N GLU A 105 17.61 10.07 -1.03
CA GLU A 105 19.02 10.12 -0.65
C GLU A 105 19.64 8.72 -0.56
N SER A 106 18.94 7.75 0.05
CA SER A 106 19.37 6.37 0.16
C SER A 106 19.52 5.70 -1.21
N LEU A 107 18.56 5.92 -2.11
CA LEU A 107 18.59 5.36 -3.47
C LEU A 107 19.70 5.96 -4.31
N VAL A 108 19.93 7.26 -4.22
CA VAL A 108 21.01 7.95 -4.94
C VAL A 108 22.37 7.47 -4.43
N LYS A 109 22.55 7.34 -3.12
CA LYS A 109 23.79 6.77 -2.53
C LYS A 109 24.05 5.35 -2.97
N ALA A 110 22.99 4.55 -3.15
CA ALA A 110 23.07 3.19 -3.69
C ALA A 110 23.23 3.15 -5.22
N LYS A 111 23.36 4.30 -5.90
CA LYS A 111 23.46 4.45 -7.35
C LYS A 111 22.27 3.86 -8.12
N CYS A 112 21.09 3.86 -7.51
CA CYS A 112 19.85 3.43 -8.14
C CYS A 112 19.26 4.58 -8.96
N GLY A 113 18.92 4.32 -10.22
CA GLY A 113 18.16 5.26 -11.04
C GLY A 113 16.70 5.32 -10.57
N VAL A 114 16.25 6.51 -10.20
CA VAL A 114 14.85 6.78 -9.82
C VAL A 114 14.13 7.42 -11.00
N TYR A 115 13.12 6.77 -11.54
CA TYR A 115 12.35 7.24 -12.70
C TYR A 115 11.07 7.95 -12.29
N GLU A 116 10.46 7.51 -11.19
CA GLU A 116 9.22 8.07 -10.68
C GLU A 116 9.15 7.86 -9.17
N MET A 117 8.58 8.84 -8.45
CA MET A 117 8.24 8.70 -7.03
C MET A 117 6.89 9.33 -6.78
N SER A 118 6.01 8.60 -6.12
CA SER A 118 4.69 9.08 -5.74
C SER A 118 4.31 8.65 -4.33
N LEU A 119 3.59 9.52 -3.62
CA LEU A 119 3.06 9.24 -2.30
C LEU A 119 1.60 8.83 -2.42
N HIS A 120 1.26 7.67 -1.90
CA HIS A 120 -0.09 7.17 -1.83
C HIS A 120 -0.53 7.06 -0.36
N LYS A 121 -1.71 7.57 -0.07
CA LYS A 121 -2.43 7.19 1.14
C LYS A 121 -3.08 5.85 0.86
N ASN A 122 -3.07 4.95 1.84
CA ASN A 122 -3.73 3.67 1.67
C ASN A 122 -5.20 3.88 1.33
N SER A 123 -5.60 3.35 0.20
CA SER A 123 -7.00 3.26 -0.21
C SER A 123 -7.69 2.11 0.52
N LEU A 124 -9.00 2.05 0.47
CA LEU A 124 -9.74 0.91 0.99
C LEU A 124 -9.32 -0.41 0.31
N GLU A 125 -8.88 -0.34 -0.95
CA GLU A 125 -8.35 -1.49 -1.69
C GLU A 125 -7.03 -2.01 -1.07
N ASP A 126 -6.12 -1.10 -0.70
CA ASP A 126 -4.88 -1.47 -0.02
C ASP A 126 -5.17 -2.11 1.35
N ILE A 127 -6.13 -1.56 2.09
CA ILE A 127 -6.59 -2.11 3.37
C ILE A 127 -7.19 -3.51 3.19
N PHE A 128 -8.02 -3.70 2.18
CA PHE A 128 -8.60 -5.00 1.85
C PHE A 128 -7.52 -6.04 1.55
N HIS A 129 -6.53 -5.70 0.74
CA HIS A 129 -5.40 -6.59 0.45
C HIS A 129 -4.59 -6.95 1.70
N LEU A 130 -4.34 -5.99 2.59
CA LEU A 130 -3.67 -6.26 3.86
C LEU A 130 -4.46 -7.26 4.73
N LEU A 131 -5.74 -7.00 4.93
CA LEU A 131 -6.61 -7.84 5.78
C LEU A 131 -6.83 -9.25 5.22
N THR A 132 -6.77 -9.42 3.90
CA THR A 132 -6.95 -10.72 3.25
C THR A 132 -5.63 -11.49 3.09
N ALA A 133 -4.49 -10.81 3.00
CA ALA A 133 -3.16 -11.42 2.89
C ALA A 133 -2.70 -12.07 4.22
N GLU A 134 -2.95 -11.42 5.37
CA GLU A 134 -2.57 -11.95 6.69
C GLU A 134 -3.16 -13.33 6.99
N LYS A 135 -4.33 -13.66 6.41
CA LYS A 135 -4.95 -14.99 6.58
C LYS A 135 -4.38 -16.08 5.68
N SER A 136 -3.64 -15.73 4.65
CA SER A 136 -3.04 -16.72 3.73
C SER A 136 -1.77 -17.35 4.31
N GLU A 137 -1.16 -16.75 5.33
CA GLU A 137 0.05 -17.25 5.98
C GLU A 137 -0.23 -18.17 7.20
N GLU A 138 -1.48 -18.22 7.68
CA GLU A 138 -1.88 -19.10 8.81
C GLU A 138 -2.38 -20.50 8.39
N LYS A 139 -2.14 -20.88 7.15
CA LYS A 139 -2.50 -22.26 6.70
C LYS A 139 -1.29 -23.11 6.42
#